data_87d8eedee39d29ad45a0e29327c11e80
#
_entry.id   87d8eedee39d29ad45a0e29327c11e80
#
_cell.length_a   1.000
_cell.length_b   1.000
_cell.length_c   1.000
_cell.angle_alpha   90.00
_cell.angle_beta   90.00
_cell.angle_gamma   90.00
#
_symmetry.space_group_name_H-M   'P 1'
#
loop_
_entity.id
_entity.type
_entity.pdbx_description
1 polymer ?
#
loop_
_entity_poly.entity_id
_entity_poly.type
_entity_poly.pdbx_seq_one_letter_code
_entity_poly.pdbx_strand_id
1 'polypeptide(L)'
;METTATAVEADLIASLPANFRWGVATSAYQIEGAVDEDGRTPSIWDTYCRTPGMVHNGDNGDVACDHYHRMPEDVALIKDLGVDTYRFSVAWPRVQPRGNGPVNEAGLAF
;
A
#
# COMPACT_ATOMS: atom_id res chain seq x y z
N MET A 1 -23.31 5.60 2.02
CA MET A 1 -24.17 5.07 3.10
C MET A 1 -23.53 5.44 4.42
N GLU A 2 -24.21 6.24 5.21
CA GLU A 2 -23.72 6.55 6.56
C GLU A 2 -24.03 5.37 7.48
N THR A 3 -23.01 4.88 8.18
CA THR A 3 -23.18 3.88 9.24
C THR A 3 -23.25 4.63 10.57
N THR A 4 -24.40 4.57 11.24
CA THR A 4 -24.54 5.15 12.56
C THR A 4 -23.96 4.17 13.60
N ALA A 5 -22.98 4.62 14.38
CA ALA A 5 -22.44 3.84 15.47
C ALA A 5 -23.51 3.54 16.52
N THR A 6 -23.50 2.33 17.07
CA THR A 6 -24.36 1.98 18.20
C THR A 6 -23.88 2.72 19.47
N ALA A 7 -24.73 2.78 20.51
CA ALA A 7 -24.34 3.37 21.79
C ALA A 7 -23.10 2.68 22.39
N VAL A 8 -22.98 1.35 22.23
CA VAL A 8 -21.84 0.58 22.71
C VAL A 8 -20.56 0.94 21.95
N GLU A 9 -20.64 1.13 20.64
CA GLU A 9 -19.49 1.56 19.82
C GLU A 9 -19.04 2.97 20.20
N ALA A 10 -19.99 3.89 20.41
CA ALA A 10 -19.69 5.25 20.86
C ALA A 10 -18.99 5.25 22.23
N ASP A 11 -19.45 4.42 23.18
CA ASP A 11 -18.84 4.27 24.50
C ASP A 11 -17.43 3.68 24.42
N LEU A 12 -17.21 2.69 23.56
CA LEU A 12 -15.88 2.11 23.32
C LEU A 12 -14.91 3.14 22.75
N ILE A 13 -15.35 3.91 21.77
CA ILE A 13 -14.54 4.98 21.17
C ILE A 13 -14.19 6.04 22.22
N ALA A 14 -15.17 6.46 23.02
CA ALA A 14 -14.97 7.44 24.08
C ALA A 14 -14.02 6.96 25.20
N SER A 15 -13.84 5.63 25.35
CA SER A 15 -12.92 5.04 26.32
C SER A 15 -11.46 5.07 25.90
N LEU A 16 -11.17 5.38 24.63
CA LEU A 16 -9.81 5.47 24.12
C LEU A 16 -9.12 6.73 24.64
N PRO A 17 -7.78 6.69 24.81
CA PRO A 17 -7.04 7.90 25.18
C PRO A 17 -7.30 9.06 24.22
N ALA A 18 -7.31 10.29 24.74
CA ALA A 18 -7.54 11.48 23.90
C ALA A 18 -6.52 11.65 22.76
N ASN A 19 -5.31 11.12 22.96
CA ASN A 19 -4.23 11.15 21.95
C ASN A 19 -4.16 9.87 21.11
N PHE A 20 -5.19 9.05 21.15
CA PHE A 20 -5.25 7.86 20.30
C PHE A 20 -5.22 8.25 18.83
N ARG A 21 -4.40 7.56 18.05
CA ARG A 21 -4.25 7.84 16.62
C ARG A 21 -4.94 6.78 15.78
N TRP A 22 -5.79 7.23 14.89
CA TRP A 22 -6.42 6.40 13.87
C TRP A 22 -5.60 6.43 12.60
N GLY A 23 -5.38 5.28 12.01
CA GLY A 23 -4.57 5.20 10.82
C GLY A 23 -5.01 4.10 9.88
N VAL A 24 -4.42 4.13 8.69
CA VAL A 24 -4.55 3.08 7.68
C VAL A 24 -3.16 2.60 7.28
N ALA A 25 -3.08 1.41 6.75
CA ALA A 25 -1.83 0.82 6.30
C ALA A 25 -1.99 0.14 4.96
N THR A 26 -0.96 0.24 4.13
CA THR A 26 -0.86 -0.45 2.85
C THR A 26 0.51 -1.11 2.75
N SER A 27 0.65 -2.01 1.77
CA SER A 27 1.96 -2.54 1.41
C SER A 27 2.17 -2.47 -0.10
N ALA A 28 3.41 -2.22 -0.49
CA ALA A 28 3.78 -1.91 -1.87
C ALA A 28 3.25 -2.92 -2.87
N TYR A 29 3.60 -4.20 -2.71
CA TYR A 29 3.21 -5.22 -3.66
C TYR A 29 1.68 -5.40 -3.74
N GLN A 30 0.98 -5.21 -2.62
CA GLN A 30 -0.46 -5.44 -2.56
C GLN A 30 -1.28 -4.36 -3.26
N ILE A 31 -0.74 -3.16 -3.47
CA ILE A 31 -1.53 -2.06 -4.03
C ILE A 31 -0.92 -1.38 -5.26
N GLU A 32 0.41 -1.38 -5.42
CA GLU A 32 1.06 -0.50 -6.39
C GLU A 32 0.82 -0.90 -7.84
N GLY A 33 0.92 -2.18 -8.18
CA GLY A 33 0.97 -2.58 -9.57
C GLY A 33 2.25 -2.08 -10.25
N ALA A 34 2.18 -1.81 -11.57
CA ALA A 34 3.28 -1.23 -12.34
C ALA A 34 4.63 -1.94 -12.10
N VAL A 35 4.60 -3.26 -12.07
CA VAL A 35 5.72 -4.09 -11.61
C VAL A 35 6.95 -4.04 -12.52
N ASP A 36 6.76 -3.64 -13.79
CA ASP A 36 7.82 -3.54 -14.79
C ASP A 36 8.08 -2.10 -15.26
N GLU A 37 7.47 -1.11 -14.60
CA GLU A 37 7.57 0.28 -15.03
C GLU A 37 8.68 1.04 -14.31
N ASP A 38 9.21 2.03 -15.00
CA ASP A 38 10.16 3.03 -14.47
C ASP A 38 11.38 2.41 -13.77
N GLY A 39 11.87 1.31 -14.32
CA GLY A 39 13.09 0.65 -13.86
C GLY A 39 12.92 -0.28 -12.67
N ARG A 40 11.70 -0.53 -12.20
CA ARG A 40 11.46 -1.50 -11.13
C ARG A 40 11.87 -2.90 -11.57
N THR A 41 12.52 -3.64 -10.68
CA THR A 41 12.88 -5.05 -10.86
C THR A 41 11.99 -5.95 -10.01
N PRO A 42 11.92 -7.27 -10.30
CA PRO A 42 11.12 -8.17 -9.51
C PRO A 42 11.51 -8.21 -8.02
N SER A 43 10.48 -8.21 -7.17
CA SER A 43 10.60 -8.52 -5.74
C SER A 43 10.45 -10.02 -5.50
N ILE A 44 10.65 -10.44 -4.25
CA ILE A 44 10.37 -11.83 -3.84
C ILE A 44 8.91 -12.22 -4.11
N TRP A 45 7.98 -11.27 -3.98
CA TRP A 45 6.55 -11.51 -4.21
C TRP A 45 6.23 -11.73 -5.68
N ASP A 46 6.89 -11.00 -6.58
CA ASP A 46 6.75 -11.25 -8.03
C ASP A 46 7.16 -12.68 -8.37
N THR A 47 8.31 -13.11 -7.87
CA THR A 47 8.83 -14.46 -8.07
C THR A 47 7.90 -15.50 -7.48
N TYR A 48 7.44 -15.30 -6.26
CA TYR A 48 6.54 -16.22 -5.58
C TYR A 48 5.21 -16.39 -6.33
N CYS A 49 4.60 -15.28 -6.72
CA CYS A 49 3.32 -15.31 -7.44
C CYS A 49 3.42 -15.94 -8.83
N ARG A 50 4.59 -15.87 -9.45
CA ARG A 50 4.84 -16.49 -10.76
C ARG A 50 5.23 -17.97 -10.67
N THR A 51 5.50 -18.46 -9.46
CA THR A 51 5.84 -19.87 -9.27
C THR A 51 4.56 -20.71 -9.32
N PRO A 52 4.47 -21.70 -10.24
CA PRO A 52 3.26 -22.51 -10.38
C PRO A 52 2.83 -23.18 -9.09
N GLY A 53 1.54 -23.11 -8.79
CA GLY A 53 0.93 -23.78 -7.64
C GLY A 53 1.08 -23.06 -6.30
N MET A 54 1.80 -21.93 -6.23
CA MET A 54 2.03 -21.21 -4.96
C MET A 54 0.90 -20.29 -4.57
N VAL A 55 0.19 -19.73 -5.53
CA VAL A 55 -0.90 -18.79 -5.29
C VAL A 55 -2.20 -19.32 -5.88
N HIS A 56 -3.28 -19.22 -5.12
CA HIS A 56 -4.61 -19.62 -5.57
C HIS A 56 -4.99 -18.89 -6.87
N ASN A 57 -5.45 -19.63 -7.86
CA ASN A 57 -5.78 -19.13 -9.20
C ASN A 57 -4.61 -18.44 -9.94
N GLY A 58 -3.38 -18.53 -9.46
CA GLY A 58 -2.25 -17.81 -10.05
C GLY A 58 -2.37 -16.30 -9.94
N ASP A 59 -3.12 -15.80 -8.96
CA ASP A 59 -3.27 -14.35 -8.73
C ASP A 59 -1.94 -13.69 -8.42
N ASN A 60 -1.79 -12.43 -8.81
CA ASN A 60 -0.55 -11.66 -8.62
C ASN A 60 -0.86 -10.17 -8.38
N GLY A 61 0.19 -9.41 -8.08
CA GLY A 61 0.09 -7.98 -7.84
C GLY A 61 0.48 -7.11 -9.03
N ASP A 62 0.44 -7.63 -10.25
CA ASP A 62 0.92 -6.91 -11.43
C ASP A 62 0.14 -5.61 -11.70
N VAL A 63 -1.14 -5.59 -11.40
CA VAL A 63 -2.01 -4.42 -11.48
C VAL A 63 -2.48 -3.99 -10.10
N ALA A 64 -2.97 -4.92 -9.30
CA ALA A 64 -3.49 -4.68 -7.94
C ALA A 64 -4.50 -3.53 -7.92
N CYS A 65 -4.30 -2.55 -7.03
CA CYS A 65 -5.12 -1.33 -6.96
C CYS A 65 -4.62 -0.23 -7.90
N ASP A 66 -3.58 -0.49 -8.66
CA ASP A 66 -2.95 0.50 -9.56
C ASP A 66 -2.50 1.78 -8.84
N HIS A 67 -2.09 1.64 -7.60
CA HIS A 67 -1.69 2.77 -6.76
C HIS A 67 -0.53 3.57 -7.35
N TYR A 68 0.38 2.91 -8.06
CA TYR A 68 1.50 3.60 -8.71
C TYR A 68 1.02 4.73 -9.64
N HIS A 69 -0.05 4.49 -10.39
CA HIS A 69 -0.64 5.51 -11.28
C HIS A 69 -1.69 6.38 -10.61
N ARG A 70 -2.27 5.92 -9.49
CA ARG A 70 -3.39 6.59 -8.81
C ARG A 70 -3.00 7.21 -7.46
N MET A 71 -1.71 7.30 -7.17
CA MET A 71 -1.24 7.74 -5.86
C MET A 71 -1.88 9.07 -5.40
N PRO A 72 -1.98 10.12 -6.23
CA PRO A 72 -2.62 11.36 -5.80
C PRO A 72 -4.10 11.19 -5.40
N GLU A 73 -4.86 10.38 -6.15
CA GLU A 73 -6.26 10.06 -5.83
C GLU A 73 -6.37 9.29 -4.52
N ASP A 74 -5.52 8.28 -4.34
CA ASP A 74 -5.54 7.41 -3.17
C ASP A 74 -5.14 8.18 -1.91
N VAL A 75 -4.15 9.06 -2.00
CA VAL A 75 -3.76 9.94 -0.88
C VAL A 75 -4.90 10.91 -0.53
N ALA A 76 -5.61 11.44 -1.53
CA ALA A 76 -6.77 12.29 -1.30
C ALA A 76 -7.89 11.51 -0.58
N LEU A 77 -8.14 10.25 -0.95
CA LEU A 77 -9.11 9.40 -0.28
C LEU A 77 -8.74 9.15 1.18
N ILE A 78 -7.46 8.87 1.46
CA ILE A 78 -6.97 8.68 2.82
C ILE A 78 -7.15 9.96 3.64
N LYS A 79 -6.86 11.11 3.06
CA LYS A 79 -7.07 12.41 3.69
C LYS A 79 -8.55 12.63 4.04
N ASP A 80 -9.44 12.29 3.12
CA ASP A 80 -10.89 12.44 3.31
C ASP A 80 -11.44 11.52 4.40
N LEU A 81 -10.79 10.40 4.69
CA LEU A 81 -11.15 9.54 5.83
C LEU A 81 -10.93 10.24 7.18
N GLY A 82 -10.12 11.29 7.23
CA GLY A 82 -9.83 12.00 8.48
C GLY A 82 -8.89 11.27 9.43
N VAL A 83 -8.14 10.30 8.95
CA VAL A 83 -7.14 9.59 9.77
C VAL A 83 -5.89 10.42 9.99
N ASP A 84 -5.19 10.17 11.10
CA ASP A 84 -4.00 10.93 11.49
C ASP A 84 -2.70 10.31 10.98
N THR A 85 -2.75 9.03 10.64
CA THR A 85 -1.55 8.23 10.38
C THR A 85 -1.74 7.35 9.15
N TYR A 86 -0.74 7.33 8.31
CA TYR A 86 -0.66 6.40 7.19
C TYR A 86 0.66 5.64 7.23
N ARG A 87 0.61 4.31 7.34
CA ARG A 87 1.78 3.45 7.25
C ARG A 87 1.83 2.81 5.87
N PHE A 88 2.95 2.90 5.21
CA PHE A 88 3.16 2.26 3.92
C PHE A 88 4.57 1.67 3.84
N SER A 89 4.76 0.69 2.99
CA SER A 89 6.07 0.14 2.71
C SER A 89 6.68 0.79 1.48
N VAL A 90 7.99 0.88 1.47
CA VAL A 90 8.75 1.34 0.31
C VAL A 90 9.18 0.12 -0.51
N ALA A 91 8.84 0.11 -1.79
CA ALA A 91 9.25 -0.97 -2.69
C ALA A 91 10.73 -0.81 -3.03
N TRP A 92 11.59 -1.57 -2.33
CA TRP A 92 13.04 -1.51 -2.55
C TRP A 92 13.45 -1.77 -4.00
N PRO A 93 12.83 -2.73 -4.73
CA PRO A 93 13.13 -2.94 -6.15
C PRO A 93 12.84 -1.73 -7.05
N ARG A 94 12.03 -0.80 -6.58
CA ARG A 94 11.72 0.44 -7.29
C ARG A 94 12.78 1.51 -7.04
N VAL A 95 13.28 1.59 -5.81
CA VAL A 95 14.27 2.59 -5.39
C VAL A 95 15.70 2.13 -5.68
N GLN A 96 15.99 0.86 -5.44
CA GLN A 96 17.28 0.21 -5.65
C GLN A 96 17.11 -1.05 -6.50
N PRO A 97 16.93 -0.92 -7.83
CA PRO A 97 16.57 -2.05 -8.68
C PRO A 97 17.58 -3.20 -8.67
N ARG A 98 18.84 -2.90 -8.35
CA ARG A 98 19.92 -3.88 -8.26
C ARG A 98 20.18 -4.36 -6.82
N GLY A 99 19.37 -3.92 -5.87
CA GLY A 99 19.54 -4.22 -4.45
C GLY A 99 20.55 -3.30 -3.75
N ASN A 100 21.57 -2.88 -4.44
CA ASN A 100 22.55 -1.88 -4.04
C ASN A 100 23.01 -1.10 -5.27
N GLY A 101 23.83 -0.07 -5.09
CA GLY A 101 24.32 0.75 -6.20
C GLY A 101 23.49 2.00 -6.42
N PRO A 102 23.43 2.52 -7.66
CA PRO A 102 22.74 3.77 -7.95
C PRO A 102 21.25 3.73 -7.62
N VAL A 103 20.75 4.82 -7.07
CA VAL A 103 19.31 5.01 -6.82
C VAL A 103 18.59 5.20 -8.15
N ASN A 104 17.43 4.58 -8.28
CA ASN A 104 16.50 4.82 -9.39
C ASN A 104 15.68 6.07 -9.08
N GLU A 105 15.96 7.18 -9.76
CA GLU A 105 15.31 8.45 -9.48
C GLU A 105 13.78 8.41 -9.69
N ALA A 106 13.31 7.69 -10.70
CA ALA A 106 11.88 7.54 -10.94
C ALA A 106 11.19 6.80 -9.80
N GLY A 107 11.84 5.77 -9.24
CA GLY A 107 11.33 5.04 -8.08
C GLY A 107 11.34 5.88 -6.80
N LEU A 108 12.36 6.72 -6.65
CA LEU A 108 12.45 7.61 -5.50
C LEU A 108 11.43 8.75 -5.56
N ALA A 109 11.10 9.21 -6.77
CA ALA A 109 10.13 10.28 -6.97
C ALA A 109 8.68 9.88 -6.67
N PHE A 110 8.37 8.61 -6.80
CA PHE A 110 7.06 8.06 -6.42
C PHE A 110 6.88 8.06 -4.92
#